data_2d72ab80a5c3d91e21fc53e9bacc2879
#
_entry.id   2d72ab80a5c3d91e21fc53e9bacc2879
#
_cell.length_a   1.000
_cell.length_b   1.000
_cell.length_c   1.000
_cell.angle_alpha   90.00
_cell.angle_beta   90.00
_cell.angle_gamma   90.00
#
_symmetry.space_group_name_H-M   'P 1'
#
loop_
_entity.id
_entity.type
_entity.pdbx_description
1 polymer ?
#
loop_
_entity_poly.entity_id
_entity_poly.type
_entity_poly.pdbx_seq_one_letter_code
_entity_poly.pdbx_strand_id
1 'polypeptide(L)'
;FSKAGKTFYFSIRTGRGKLDVFDERGETTLLPSASEIVLNLSPDDENLERGGYLISPEPESGWKYGEDEWYVNGNGIPSGQYGQYLFTYNDYSRYPDGSRFVYDFKADNPIKVTIQTGMWSNNSFSLYTHGDFRIGFSATGLSSGQQTREFSYGDRVTIYADGADYAVPGEGDRWRYNYLRGFFTTRWQALDDLGEYSQTSAGSYSFTATKDITINIVFMPTIR
;
A
#
# COMPACT_ATOMS: atom_id res chain seq x y z
N PHE A 1 6.07 40.34 -26.34
CA PHE A 1 5.20 39.23 -25.91
C PHE A 1 5.95 38.48 -24.81
N SER A 2 5.52 38.65 -23.53
CA SER A 2 5.99 37.81 -22.45
C SER A 2 5.58 36.38 -22.77
N LYS A 3 6.54 35.44 -22.83
CA LYS A 3 6.20 34.02 -22.92
C LYS A 3 5.48 33.61 -21.64
N ALA A 4 4.37 32.91 -21.76
CA ALA A 4 3.62 32.41 -20.62
C ALA A 4 4.53 31.50 -19.77
N GLY A 5 4.47 31.64 -18.47
CA GLY A 5 5.13 30.74 -17.52
C GLY A 5 4.53 29.35 -17.58
N LYS A 6 5.20 28.39 -16.98
CA LYS A 6 4.75 27.01 -16.84
C LYS A 6 4.76 26.58 -15.38
N THR A 7 3.81 25.72 -15.02
CA THR A 7 3.69 25.12 -13.71
C THR A 7 4.08 23.65 -13.78
N PHE A 8 4.92 23.20 -12.87
CA PHE A 8 5.34 21.80 -12.73
C PHE A 8 5.05 21.31 -11.32
N TYR A 9 4.59 20.07 -11.24
CA TYR A 9 4.21 19.44 -9.98
C TYR A 9 5.18 18.30 -9.69
N PHE A 10 5.72 18.26 -8.47
CA PHE A 10 6.59 17.20 -7.98
C PHE A 10 5.94 16.59 -6.75
N SER A 11 5.78 15.28 -6.73
CA SER A 11 5.13 14.58 -5.63
C SER A 11 5.73 13.22 -5.36
N ILE A 12 5.45 12.69 -4.18
CA ILE A 12 5.76 11.32 -3.79
C ILE A 12 4.48 10.50 -3.91
N ARG A 13 4.50 9.44 -4.71
CA ARG A 13 3.33 8.60 -4.98
C ARG A 13 2.70 8.03 -3.71
N THR A 14 3.53 7.57 -2.79
CA THR A 14 3.08 6.95 -1.54
C THR A 14 2.73 7.96 -0.45
N GLY A 15 3.13 9.23 -0.60
CA GLY A 15 3.03 10.23 0.46
C GLY A 15 3.92 9.97 1.69
N ARG A 16 4.88 9.02 1.58
CA ARG A 16 5.72 8.53 2.68
C ARG A 16 7.12 9.15 2.66
N GLY A 17 7.18 10.45 2.73
CA GLY A 17 8.40 11.22 2.75
C GLY A 17 8.16 12.65 2.34
N LYS A 18 9.23 13.37 2.09
CA LYS A 18 9.19 14.77 1.66
C LYS A 18 10.13 15.01 0.49
N LEU A 19 9.91 16.11 -0.20
CA LEU A 19 10.79 16.65 -1.23
C LEU A 19 11.44 17.91 -0.70
N ASP A 20 12.75 18.00 -0.84
CA ASP A 20 13.52 19.21 -0.62
C ASP A 20 13.91 19.81 -1.98
N VAL A 21 13.91 21.11 -2.08
CA VAL A 21 14.27 21.84 -3.31
C VAL A 21 15.44 22.76 -3.01
N PHE A 22 16.53 22.50 -3.71
CA PHE A 22 17.77 23.26 -3.59
C PHE A 22 18.14 23.95 -4.90
N ASP A 23 19.11 24.87 -4.81
CA ASP A 23 19.81 25.35 -5.99
C ASP A 23 20.54 24.19 -6.71
N GLU A 24 21.07 24.44 -7.89
CA GLU A 24 21.72 23.43 -8.74
C GLU A 24 22.92 22.74 -8.06
N ARG A 25 23.49 23.34 -7.02
CA ARG A 25 24.61 22.80 -6.24
C ARG A 25 24.20 22.03 -5.00
N GLY A 26 22.94 22.12 -4.62
CA GLY A 26 22.42 21.55 -3.38
C GLY A 26 22.83 22.33 -2.13
N GLU A 27 23.27 23.59 -2.27
CA GLU A 27 23.79 24.39 -1.15
C GLU A 27 22.73 25.28 -0.50
N THR A 28 21.74 25.75 -1.26
CA THR A 28 20.73 26.68 -0.80
C THR A 28 19.35 26.08 -0.94
N THR A 29 18.60 26.02 0.17
CA THR A 29 17.19 25.61 0.14
C THR A 29 16.36 26.73 -0.51
N LEU A 30 15.65 26.40 -1.58
CA LEU A 30 14.83 27.35 -2.34
C LEU A 30 13.36 27.34 -1.91
N LEU A 31 12.84 26.20 -1.46
CA LEU A 31 11.45 26.05 -1.04
C LEU A 31 11.35 25.21 0.25
N PRO A 32 10.31 25.42 1.06
CA PRO A 32 10.04 24.55 2.20
C PRO A 32 9.81 23.10 1.79
N SER A 33 10.28 22.16 2.61
CA SER A 33 10.07 20.73 2.40
C SER A 33 8.58 20.37 2.43
N ALA A 34 8.12 19.57 1.50
CA ALA A 34 6.74 19.09 1.44
C ALA A 34 6.64 17.77 0.68
N SER A 35 5.54 17.05 0.84
CA SER A 35 5.25 15.84 0.06
C SER A 35 4.83 16.14 -1.39
N GLU A 36 4.44 17.37 -1.65
CA GLU A 36 4.16 17.92 -2.99
C GLU A 36 4.76 19.32 -3.11
N ILE A 37 5.46 19.56 -4.19
CA ILE A 37 6.08 20.84 -4.55
C ILE A 37 5.49 21.33 -5.87
N VAL A 38 5.21 22.63 -5.93
CA VAL A 38 4.75 23.29 -7.15
C VAL A 38 5.77 24.34 -7.57
N LEU A 39 6.33 24.20 -8.77
CA LEU A 39 7.20 25.18 -9.37
C LEU A 39 6.43 25.99 -10.43
N ASN A 40 6.26 27.29 -10.16
CA ASN A 40 5.71 28.24 -11.12
C ASN A 40 6.88 29.02 -11.75
N LEU A 41 7.25 28.68 -12.96
CA LEU A 41 8.46 29.14 -13.59
C LEU A 41 8.17 30.02 -14.79
N SER A 42 8.93 31.12 -14.94
CA SER A 42 8.99 31.90 -16.16
C SER A 42 10.16 31.42 -17.02
N PRO A 43 10.17 31.73 -18.34
CA PRO A 43 11.28 31.36 -19.21
C PRO A 43 12.60 32.09 -18.87
N ASP A 44 12.54 33.15 -18.10
CA ASP A 44 13.63 33.96 -17.58
C ASP A 44 13.84 33.77 -16.06
N ASP A 45 13.48 32.62 -15.54
CA ASP A 45 13.68 32.26 -14.15
C ASP A 45 15.17 32.16 -13.79
N GLU A 46 15.59 32.89 -12.75
CA GLU A 46 17.01 33.01 -12.38
C GLU A 46 17.65 31.66 -12.02
N ASN A 47 16.90 30.75 -11.38
CA ASN A 47 17.45 29.45 -11.00
C ASN A 47 17.60 28.55 -12.24
N LEU A 48 16.68 28.59 -13.18
CA LEU A 48 16.84 27.90 -14.47
C LEU A 48 18.06 28.42 -15.25
N GLU A 49 18.30 29.73 -15.24
CA GLU A 49 19.47 30.33 -15.88
C GLU A 49 20.79 29.93 -15.21
N ARG A 50 20.77 29.72 -13.89
CA ARG A 50 21.94 29.29 -13.10
C ARG A 50 22.22 27.78 -13.15
N GLY A 51 21.31 26.95 -13.66
CA GLY A 51 21.52 25.50 -13.79
C GLY A 51 20.33 24.66 -13.40
N GLY A 52 19.34 25.22 -12.69
CA GLY A 52 18.09 24.55 -12.38
C GLY A 52 17.76 24.40 -10.90
N TYR A 53 16.82 23.53 -10.66
CA TYR A 53 16.32 23.17 -9.32
C TYR A 53 16.68 21.72 -9.00
N LEU A 54 17.45 21.50 -7.95
CA LEU A 54 17.73 20.16 -7.45
C LEU A 54 16.59 19.69 -6.55
N ILE A 55 15.81 18.75 -7.03
CA ILE A 55 14.72 18.11 -6.27
C ILE A 55 15.26 16.85 -5.58
N SER A 56 15.23 16.83 -4.26
CA SER A 56 15.80 15.75 -3.44
C SER A 56 14.71 15.09 -2.60
N PRO A 57 14.33 13.85 -2.93
CA PRO A 57 13.42 13.08 -2.10
C PRO A 57 14.11 12.65 -0.79
N GLU A 58 13.40 12.72 0.33
CA GLU A 58 13.84 12.19 1.61
C GLU A 58 12.78 11.21 2.13
N PRO A 59 13.12 9.91 2.31
CA PRO A 59 12.16 8.92 2.75
C PRO A 59 11.80 9.11 4.23
N GLU A 60 10.56 8.81 4.56
CA GLU A 60 10.11 8.64 5.93
C GLU A 60 10.69 7.35 6.53
N SER A 61 10.74 7.27 7.85
CA SER A 61 11.19 6.06 8.57
C SER A 61 10.41 4.82 8.11
N GLY A 62 11.12 3.73 7.81
CA GLY A 62 10.57 2.49 7.27
C GLY A 62 10.48 2.46 5.74
N TRP A 63 10.93 3.51 5.08
CA TRP A 63 10.99 3.63 3.62
C TRP A 63 12.42 3.89 3.16
N LYS A 64 12.71 3.51 1.93
CA LYS A 64 14.00 3.72 1.27
C LYS A 64 13.82 4.22 -0.14
N TYR A 65 14.92 4.70 -0.71
CA TYR A 65 14.94 5.07 -2.12
C TYR A 65 14.54 3.90 -3.00
N GLY A 66 13.70 4.19 -4.00
CA GLY A 66 13.29 3.24 -5.02
C GLY A 66 14.38 2.93 -6.04
N GLU A 67 13.98 2.38 -7.16
CA GLU A 67 14.81 2.35 -8.34
C GLU A 67 15.02 3.79 -8.82
N ASP A 68 16.17 4.06 -9.44
CA ASP A 68 16.60 5.42 -9.77
C ASP A 68 15.76 6.02 -10.92
N GLU A 69 14.46 6.14 -10.70
CA GLU A 69 13.54 6.67 -11.68
C GLU A 69 12.49 7.60 -11.07
N TRP A 70 12.32 8.73 -11.70
CA TRP A 70 11.13 9.55 -11.61
C TRP A 70 10.15 9.16 -12.70
N TYR A 71 8.88 9.41 -12.49
CA TYR A 71 7.85 9.22 -13.50
C TYR A 71 7.29 10.59 -13.89
N VAL A 72 7.37 10.93 -15.17
CA VAL A 72 6.80 12.17 -15.73
C VAL A 72 5.64 11.81 -16.62
N ASN A 73 4.44 12.25 -16.25
CA ASN A 73 3.21 11.91 -16.98
C ASN A 73 3.09 10.40 -17.27
N GLY A 74 3.54 9.55 -16.29
CA GLY A 74 3.52 8.10 -16.39
C GLY A 74 4.72 7.42 -17.05
N ASN A 75 5.68 8.18 -17.58
CA ASN A 75 6.90 7.65 -18.20
C ASN A 75 8.10 7.78 -17.26
N GLY A 76 8.86 6.70 -17.09
CA GLY A 76 10.09 6.70 -16.28
C GLY A 76 11.18 7.58 -16.90
N ILE A 77 11.87 8.34 -16.05
CA ILE A 77 13.04 9.11 -16.39
C ILE A 77 14.16 8.87 -15.37
N PRO A 78 15.43 8.77 -15.80
CA PRO A 78 16.54 8.53 -14.88
C PRO A 78 16.65 9.61 -13.82
N SER A 79 17.01 9.22 -12.60
CA SER A 79 17.40 10.13 -11.53
C SER A 79 18.88 9.96 -11.18
N GLY A 80 19.40 10.90 -10.41
CA GLY A 80 20.73 10.79 -9.81
C GLY A 80 20.71 9.92 -8.56
N GLN A 81 21.85 9.88 -7.89
CA GLN A 81 22.00 9.16 -6.62
C GLN A 81 20.97 9.64 -5.58
N TYR A 82 20.43 8.72 -4.79
CA TYR A 82 19.37 9.00 -3.81
C TYR A 82 18.09 9.64 -4.39
N GLY A 83 17.75 9.28 -5.62
CA GLY A 83 16.55 9.78 -6.28
C GLY A 83 16.57 11.25 -6.63
N GLN A 84 17.71 11.94 -6.52
CA GLN A 84 17.81 13.36 -6.85
C GLN A 84 17.51 13.60 -8.33
N TYR A 85 16.77 14.66 -8.62
CA TYR A 85 16.45 15.09 -9.96
C TYR A 85 16.79 16.56 -10.15
N LEU A 86 17.67 16.86 -11.09
CA LEU A 86 18.00 18.24 -11.46
C LEU A 86 17.07 18.68 -12.59
N PHE A 87 16.07 19.50 -12.25
CA PHE A 87 15.15 20.10 -13.20
C PHE A 87 15.80 21.33 -13.84
N THR A 88 16.06 21.24 -15.13
CA THR A 88 16.83 22.24 -15.87
C THR A 88 15.97 23.01 -16.88
N TYR A 89 16.57 23.99 -17.55
CA TYR A 89 15.94 24.68 -18.65
C TYR A 89 15.54 23.74 -19.80
N ASN A 90 16.27 22.63 -19.99
CA ASN A 90 15.91 21.64 -20.99
C ASN A 90 14.58 20.96 -20.62
N ASP A 91 14.35 20.67 -19.34
CA ASP A 91 13.10 20.11 -18.86
C ASP A 91 11.94 21.11 -18.99
N TYR A 92 12.20 22.36 -18.62
CA TYR A 92 11.24 23.45 -18.82
C TYR A 92 10.81 23.54 -20.28
N SER A 93 11.75 23.40 -21.21
CA SER A 93 11.48 23.48 -22.65
C SER A 93 10.74 22.24 -23.15
N ARG A 94 11.14 21.05 -22.66
CA ARG A 94 10.68 19.75 -23.14
C ARG A 94 9.26 19.42 -22.68
N TYR A 95 8.97 19.69 -21.41
CA TYR A 95 7.70 19.27 -20.82
C TYR A 95 6.63 20.36 -20.93
N PRO A 96 5.36 19.99 -21.21
CA PRO A 96 4.26 20.93 -21.26
C PRO A 96 3.94 21.51 -19.87
N ASP A 97 3.24 22.64 -19.87
CA ASP A 97 2.63 23.20 -18.67
C ASP A 97 1.73 22.16 -17.98
N GLY A 98 1.77 22.11 -16.65
CA GLY A 98 1.01 21.16 -15.85
C GLY A 98 1.63 19.78 -15.73
N SER A 99 2.85 19.54 -16.25
CA SER A 99 3.50 18.23 -16.12
C SER A 99 3.73 17.82 -14.68
N ARG A 100 3.51 16.51 -14.40
CA ARG A 100 3.60 15.91 -13.08
C ARG A 100 4.78 14.95 -13.02
N PHE A 101 5.67 15.21 -12.07
CA PHE A 101 6.84 14.41 -11.73
C PHE A 101 6.52 13.66 -10.43
N VAL A 102 6.62 12.35 -10.45
CA VAL A 102 6.29 11.50 -9.30
C VAL A 102 7.46 10.60 -8.97
N TYR A 103 7.85 10.60 -7.70
CA TYR A 103 8.87 9.68 -7.16
C TYR A 103 8.21 8.60 -6.29
N ASP A 104 8.71 7.37 -6.38
CA ASP A 104 8.25 6.24 -5.59
C ASP A 104 9.32 5.76 -4.62
N PHE A 105 9.06 5.87 -3.32
CA PHE A 105 9.84 5.16 -2.31
C PHE A 105 9.39 3.70 -2.22
N LYS A 106 10.33 2.82 -1.83
CA LYS A 106 10.06 1.42 -1.49
C LYS A 106 10.09 1.21 0.01
N ALA A 107 9.31 0.27 0.50
CA ALA A 107 9.40 -0.14 1.89
C ALA A 107 10.79 -0.71 2.18
N ASP A 108 11.40 -0.30 3.29
CA ASP A 108 12.74 -0.75 3.66
C ASP A 108 12.71 -2.20 4.13
N ASN A 109 11.74 -2.54 4.98
CA ASN A 109 11.48 -3.90 5.43
C ASN A 109 9.98 -4.18 5.23
N PRO A 110 9.58 -4.81 4.12
CA PRO A 110 8.19 -5.15 3.91
C PRO A 110 7.72 -6.13 4.97
N ILE A 111 6.55 -5.82 5.54
CA ILE A 111 5.88 -6.65 6.53
C ILE A 111 5.05 -7.69 5.81
N LYS A 112 5.27 -8.96 6.11
CA LYS A 112 4.51 -10.07 5.56
C LYS A 112 3.27 -10.33 6.40
N VAL A 113 2.10 -10.13 5.80
CA VAL A 113 0.84 -10.52 6.37
C VAL A 113 0.34 -11.74 5.63
N THR A 114 0.20 -12.83 6.37
CA THR A 114 -0.36 -14.09 5.88
C THR A 114 -1.77 -14.25 6.46
N ILE A 115 -2.73 -14.52 5.61
CA ILE A 115 -4.09 -14.87 5.99
C ILE A 115 -4.37 -16.29 5.54
N GLN A 116 -5.06 -17.06 6.37
CA GLN A 116 -5.37 -18.45 6.07
C GLN A 116 -6.71 -18.88 6.64
N THR A 117 -7.40 -19.73 5.90
CA THR A 117 -8.69 -20.28 6.32
C THR A 117 -8.52 -21.52 7.16
N GLY A 118 -9.36 -21.69 8.14
CA GLY A 118 -9.32 -22.88 8.97
C GLY A 118 -10.58 -23.09 9.81
N MET A 119 -10.57 -24.16 10.54
CA MET A 119 -11.61 -24.52 11.49
C MET A 119 -11.03 -24.61 12.89
N TRP A 120 -11.82 -24.19 13.86
CA TRP A 120 -11.48 -24.34 15.26
C TRP A 120 -12.19 -25.57 15.83
N SER A 121 -11.44 -26.56 16.24
CA SER A 121 -11.99 -27.72 16.92
C SER A 121 -11.06 -28.16 18.07
N ASN A 122 -11.63 -28.60 19.18
CA ASN A 122 -10.90 -29.11 20.33
C ASN A 122 -9.78 -28.16 20.81
N ASN A 123 -10.07 -26.86 20.86
CA ASN A 123 -9.12 -25.81 21.24
C ASN A 123 -7.86 -25.70 20.33
N SER A 124 -7.93 -26.20 19.12
CA SER A 124 -6.86 -26.04 18.14
C SER A 124 -7.40 -25.53 16.79
N PHE A 125 -6.54 -24.76 16.11
CA PHE A 125 -6.79 -24.32 14.75
C PHE A 125 -6.22 -25.35 13.78
N SER A 126 -7.02 -25.73 12.80
CA SER A 126 -6.60 -26.57 11.69
C SER A 126 -6.84 -25.85 10.38
N LEU A 127 -5.84 -25.82 9.51
CA LEU A 127 -6.00 -25.33 8.13
C LEU A 127 -7.10 -26.13 7.44
N TYR A 128 -8.02 -25.40 6.83
CA TYR A 128 -9.10 -26.01 6.08
C TYR A 128 -9.35 -25.21 4.81
N THR A 129 -9.17 -25.86 3.68
CA THR A 129 -9.37 -25.26 2.36
C THR A 129 -10.65 -25.81 1.76
N HIS A 130 -11.65 -24.96 1.63
CA HIS A 130 -12.86 -25.27 0.88
C HIS A 130 -13.27 -24.07 0.06
N GLY A 131 -13.79 -24.32 -1.16
CA GLY A 131 -14.10 -23.26 -2.11
C GLY A 131 -15.12 -22.22 -1.63
N ASP A 132 -15.93 -22.59 -0.63
CA ASP A 132 -16.93 -21.68 -0.03
C ASP A 132 -16.35 -20.78 1.06
N PHE A 133 -15.16 -21.08 1.56
CA PHE A 133 -14.43 -20.26 2.53
C PHE A 133 -13.44 -19.39 1.79
N ARG A 134 -13.80 -18.16 1.50
CA ARG A 134 -13.03 -17.26 0.69
C ARG A 134 -12.51 -16.09 1.52
N ILE A 135 -11.25 -15.80 1.37
CA ILE A 135 -10.55 -14.70 2.03
C ILE A 135 -9.73 -13.92 1.03
N GLY A 136 -9.37 -12.70 1.38
CA GLY A 136 -8.50 -11.88 0.53
C GLY A 136 -8.16 -10.54 1.15
N PHE A 137 -7.22 -9.87 0.55
CA PHE A 137 -6.86 -8.48 0.85
C PHE A 137 -7.67 -7.46 0.02
N SER A 138 -8.61 -7.94 -0.77
CA SER A 138 -9.52 -7.12 -1.56
C SER A 138 -10.89 -7.76 -1.57
N ALA A 139 -11.94 -6.97 -1.53
CA ALA A 139 -13.33 -7.45 -1.56
C ALA A 139 -13.68 -8.23 -2.85
N THR A 140 -12.96 -7.98 -3.94
CA THR A 140 -13.19 -8.62 -5.25
C THR A 140 -12.24 -9.77 -5.56
N GLY A 141 -11.18 -9.96 -4.79
CA GLY A 141 -10.13 -10.96 -5.01
C GLY A 141 -10.12 -12.06 -3.97
N LEU A 142 -11.30 -12.58 -3.60
CA LEU A 142 -11.41 -13.61 -2.57
C LEU A 142 -11.12 -14.99 -3.15
N SER A 143 -10.31 -15.77 -2.44
CA SER A 143 -10.04 -17.18 -2.74
C SER A 143 -9.96 -18.03 -1.48
N SER A 144 -10.05 -19.34 -1.62
CA SER A 144 -9.88 -20.26 -0.48
C SER A 144 -8.40 -20.51 -0.19
N GLY A 145 -8.09 -20.90 1.04
CA GLY A 145 -6.77 -21.35 1.47
C GLY A 145 -5.93 -20.25 2.12
N GLN A 146 -4.69 -20.10 1.66
CA GLN A 146 -3.72 -19.18 2.23
C GLN A 146 -3.33 -18.11 1.21
N GLN A 147 -3.21 -16.88 1.69
CA GLN A 147 -2.66 -15.78 0.92
C GLN A 147 -1.63 -15.03 1.75
N THR A 148 -0.55 -14.59 1.12
CA THR A 148 0.47 -13.73 1.74
C THR A 148 0.64 -12.48 0.90
N ARG A 149 0.71 -11.33 1.56
CA ARG A 149 0.98 -10.04 0.91
C ARG A 149 1.96 -9.23 1.74
N GLU A 150 2.79 -8.48 1.06
CA GLU A 150 3.73 -7.55 1.68
C GLU A 150 3.11 -6.15 1.81
N PHE A 151 3.37 -5.51 2.95
CA PHE A 151 2.91 -4.18 3.29
C PHE A 151 4.09 -3.38 3.86
N SER A 152 3.96 -2.07 3.84
CA SER A 152 4.89 -1.20 4.53
C SER A 152 4.53 -1.06 6.00
N TYR A 153 5.53 -0.78 6.84
CA TYR A 153 5.28 -0.44 8.23
C TYR A 153 4.31 0.74 8.34
N GLY A 154 3.29 0.59 9.14
CA GLY A 154 2.27 1.62 9.34
C GLY A 154 1.10 1.58 8.33
N ASP A 155 1.14 0.72 7.33
CA ASP A 155 0.03 0.56 6.40
C ASP A 155 -1.21 0.03 7.09
N ARG A 156 -2.36 0.55 6.68
CA ARG A 156 -3.65 -0.01 7.06
C ARG A 156 -3.96 -1.22 6.18
N VAL A 157 -3.99 -2.37 6.78
CA VAL A 157 -4.36 -3.63 6.12
C VAL A 157 -5.83 -3.91 6.36
N THR A 158 -6.57 -4.21 5.30
CA THR A 158 -7.95 -4.69 5.41
C THR A 158 -8.03 -6.09 4.84
N ILE A 159 -8.60 -7.00 5.61
CA ILE A 159 -8.83 -8.38 5.24
C ILE A 159 -10.32 -8.59 5.07
N TYR A 160 -10.69 -9.32 4.04
CA TYR A 160 -12.07 -9.67 3.72
C TYR A 160 -12.26 -11.18 3.83
N ALA A 161 -13.40 -11.57 4.33
CA ALA A 161 -13.80 -12.97 4.41
C ALA A 161 -15.25 -13.12 3.98
N ASP A 162 -15.52 -14.17 3.23
CA ASP A 162 -16.84 -14.54 2.76
C ASP A 162 -17.01 -16.06 2.92
N GLY A 163 -18.05 -16.48 3.60
CA GLY A 163 -18.41 -17.87 3.79
C GLY A 163 -19.81 -18.14 3.26
N ALA A 164 -19.92 -19.14 2.40
CA ALA A 164 -21.20 -19.62 1.91
C ALA A 164 -21.76 -20.73 2.84
N ASP A 165 -23.04 -21.04 2.65
CA ASP A 165 -23.67 -22.20 3.31
C ASP A 165 -22.92 -23.49 2.93
N TYR A 166 -22.27 -24.10 3.89
CA TYR A 166 -21.46 -25.28 3.68
C TYR A 166 -21.78 -26.41 4.66
N ALA A 167 -21.97 -27.61 4.15
CA ALA A 167 -22.08 -28.82 4.93
C ALA A 167 -20.70 -29.51 5.01
N VAL A 168 -20.16 -29.68 6.20
CA VAL A 168 -18.89 -30.42 6.40
C VAL A 168 -19.08 -31.88 6.04
N PRO A 169 -18.40 -32.42 5.01
CA PRO A 169 -18.52 -33.83 4.67
C PRO A 169 -17.85 -34.70 5.75
N GLY A 170 -18.46 -35.79 6.10
CA GLY A 170 -17.80 -36.90 6.78
C GLY A 170 -17.97 -37.01 8.29
N GLU A 171 -18.57 -36.05 8.95
CA GLU A 171 -18.87 -36.14 10.38
C GLU A 171 -20.34 -36.45 10.63
N GLY A 172 -20.79 -37.61 10.31
CA GLY A 172 -22.10 -38.17 10.68
C GLY A 172 -23.32 -37.27 10.51
N ASP A 173 -24.50 -37.78 10.51
CA ASP A 173 -25.76 -37.06 10.28
C ASP A 173 -26.01 -35.88 11.25
N ARG A 174 -25.38 -35.87 12.39
CA ARG A 174 -25.49 -34.83 13.41
C ARG A 174 -25.00 -33.47 12.93
N TRP A 175 -23.95 -33.46 12.15
CA TRP A 175 -23.32 -32.24 11.66
C TRP A 175 -23.99 -31.69 10.39
N ARG A 176 -24.57 -32.56 9.58
CA ARG A 176 -25.31 -32.16 8.36
C ARG A 176 -26.47 -31.23 8.67
N TYR A 177 -27.16 -31.40 9.73
CA TYR A 177 -28.33 -30.60 10.10
C TYR A 177 -27.96 -29.22 10.66
N ASN A 178 -26.81 -29.11 11.26
CA ASN A 178 -26.36 -27.86 11.87
C ASN A 178 -25.71 -26.90 10.87
N TYR A 179 -25.35 -27.37 9.70
CA TYR A 179 -24.62 -26.60 8.70
C TYR A 179 -25.45 -26.19 7.48
N LEU A 180 -26.61 -26.75 7.32
CA LEU A 180 -27.36 -26.67 6.06
C LEU A 180 -27.86 -25.30 5.67
N ARG A 181 -27.84 -24.35 6.53
CA ARG A 181 -28.21 -22.94 6.26
C ARG A 181 -27.52 -22.00 7.24
N GLY A 182 -26.36 -22.35 7.66
CA GLY A 182 -25.65 -21.55 8.65
C GLY A 182 -25.04 -20.32 8.05
N PHE A 183 -25.32 -19.19 8.65
CA PHE A 183 -24.43 -18.06 8.51
C PHE A 183 -23.14 -18.41 9.24
N PHE A 184 -22.02 -18.28 8.59
CA PHE A 184 -20.73 -18.47 9.21
C PHE A 184 -20.34 -17.21 9.97
N THR A 185 -20.03 -17.37 11.22
CA THR A 185 -19.38 -16.32 11.99
C THR A 185 -17.89 -16.37 11.64
N THR A 186 -17.35 -15.28 11.16
CA THR A 186 -15.92 -15.18 10.93
C THR A 186 -15.25 -14.81 12.23
N ARG A 187 -14.38 -15.68 12.72
CA ARG A 187 -13.56 -15.43 13.90
C ARG A 187 -12.13 -15.18 13.45
N TRP A 188 -11.57 -14.09 13.92
CA TRP A 188 -10.23 -13.68 13.58
C TRP A 188 -9.30 -14.01 14.74
N GLN A 189 -8.26 -14.76 14.45
CA GLN A 189 -7.22 -15.07 15.42
C GLN A 189 -5.87 -14.81 14.80
N ALA A 190 -5.09 -13.97 15.45
CA ALA A 190 -3.70 -13.79 15.13
C ALA A 190 -2.86 -14.79 15.92
N LEU A 191 -1.82 -15.33 15.32
CA LEU A 191 -0.84 -16.16 16.00
C LEU A 191 0.07 -15.36 16.94
N ASP A 192 0.02 -14.04 16.85
CA ASP A 192 0.78 -13.09 17.68
C ASP A 192 -0.12 -12.20 18.54
N ASP A 193 0.15 -10.89 18.57
CA ASP A 193 -0.40 -9.95 19.55
C ASP A 193 -1.78 -9.39 19.22
N LEU A 194 -2.42 -9.77 18.13
CA LEU A 194 -3.76 -9.26 17.79
C LEU A 194 -4.86 -9.88 18.65
N GLY A 195 -4.57 -11.01 19.32
CA GLY A 195 -5.55 -11.73 20.12
C GLY A 195 -6.64 -12.40 19.29
N GLU A 196 -7.77 -12.65 19.90
CA GLU A 196 -8.91 -13.30 19.28
C GLU A 196 -10.03 -12.30 19.03
N TYR A 197 -10.48 -12.19 17.77
CA TYR A 197 -11.57 -11.30 17.38
C TYR A 197 -12.73 -12.10 16.82
N SER A 198 -13.92 -11.79 17.29
CA SER A 198 -15.15 -12.34 16.73
C SER A 198 -15.90 -11.25 15.97
N GLN A 199 -16.23 -11.51 14.73
CA GLN A 199 -16.99 -10.59 13.93
C GLN A 199 -18.18 -11.31 13.30
N THR A 200 -19.38 -10.85 13.59
CA THR A 200 -20.61 -11.57 13.28
C THR A 200 -21.29 -11.13 11.99
N SER A 201 -20.95 -10.01 11.42
CA SER A 201 -21.71 -9.46 10.29
C SER A 201 -20.91 -8.71 9.24
N ALA A 202 -19.73 -8.26 9.55
CA ALA A 202 -18.92 -7.55 8.56
C ALA A 202 -17.89 -8.51 7.98
N GLY A 203 -17.94 -8.73 6.70
CA GLY A 203 -16.96 -9.55 5.99
C GLY A 203 -15.56 -8.95 5.94
N SER A 204 -15.20 -8.01 6.83
CA SER A 204 -13.87 -7.38 6.82
C SER A 204 -13.35 -7.05 8.21
N TYR A 205 -12.03 -7.03 8.33
CA TYR A 205 -11.27 -6.61 9.50
C TYR A 205 -10.08 -5.75 9.07
N SER A 206 -9.80 -4.68 9.82
CA SER A 206 -8.68 -3.78 9.51
C SER A 206 -7.76 -3.62 10.71
N PHE A 207 -6.46 -3.58 10.46
CA PHE A 207 -5.41 -3.32 11.45
C PHE A 207 -4.23 -2.59 10.80
N THR A 208 -3.27 -2.15 11.59
CA THR A 208 -2.05 -1.51 11.11
C THR A 208 -0.91 -2.52 11.05
N ALA A 209 -0.23 -2.63 9.92
CA ALA A 209 0.91 -3.51 9.74
C ALA A 209 2.12 -2.96 10.50
N THR A 210 2.57 -3.65 11.55
CA THR A 210 3.73 -3.25 12.35
C THR A 210 4.80 -4.33 12.45
N LYS A 211 4.44 -5.56 12.11
CA LYS A 211 5.34 -6.74 12.12
C LYS A 211 4.75 -7.85 11.26
N ASP A 212 5.59 -8.82 10.91
CA ASP A 212 5.13 -10.05 10.26
C ASP A 212 4.09 -10.75 11.13
N ILE A 213 2.98 -11.14 10.50
CA ILE A 213 1.87 -11.74 11.21
C ILE A 213 1.14 -12.77 10.34
N THR A 214 0.67 -13.84 10.99
CA THR A 214 -0.26 -14.78 10.39
C THR A 214 -1.61 -14.67 11.08
N ILE A 215 -2.66 -14.45 10.31
CA ILE A 215 -4.02 -14.33 10.80
C ILE A 215 -4.83 -15.53 10.35
N ASN A 216 -5.33 -16.28 11.33
CA ASN A 216 -6.21 -17.41 11.13
C ASN A 216 -7.66 -16.91 11.05
N ILE A 217 -8.29 -17.11 9.92
CA ILE A 217 -9.70 -16.79 9.73
C ILE A 217 -10.51 -18.06 9.91
N VAL A 218 -11.25 -18.11 11.00
CA VAL A 218 -12.02 -19.26 11.37
C VAL A 218 -13.48 -19.06 10.98
N PHE A 219 -14.00 -19.95 10.19
CA PHE A 219 -15.40 -20.00 9.82
C PHE A 219 -16.12 -20.92 10.81
N MET A 220 -17.07 -20.36 11.51
CA MET A 220 -17.85 -21.10 12.50
C MET A 220 -19.31 -21.19 12.05
N PRO A 221 -19.91 -22.37 12.07
CA PRO A 221 -21.32 -22.49 11.77
C PRO A 221 -22.15 -21.81 12.87
N THR A 222 -23.13 -21.04 12.45
CA THR A 222 -24.18 -20.59 13.36
C THR A 222 -25.18 -21.70 13.55
N ILE A 223 -25.31 -22.17 14.77
CA ILE A 223 -26.41 -23.05 15.17
C ILE A 223 -27.66 -22.18 15.22
N ARG A 224 -28.66 -22.53 14.43
CA ARG A 224 -30.00 -21.98 14.55
C ARG A 224 -30.83 -22.81 15.52
#